data_6e030462e374f0c883390b7eeee3a831
#
_entry.id   6e030462e374f0c883390b7eeee3a831
#
_cell.length_a   1.000
_cell.length_b   1.000
_cell.length_c   1.000
_cell.angle_alpha   90.00
_cell.angle_beta   90.00
_cell.angle_gamma   90.00
#
_symmetry.space_group_name_H-M   'P 1'
#
loop_
_entity.id
_entity.type
_entity.pdbx_description
1 polymer ?
#
loop_
_entity_poly.entity_id
_entity_poly.type
_entity_poly.pdbx_seq_one_letter_code
_entity_poly.pdbx_strand_id
1 'polypeptide(L)'
;VQRGRLDKTLILVMGEFGRTPKIGQFTSNNTTDDSGRDHWPYCFSALAAGGGVQGGQVVGASDRTGAYPRERALHARDLFATMYHVLGINYRTIFHDRQGRPIPVLKDGMPIAELL
;
A
#
# COMPACT_ATOMS: atom_id res chain seq x y z
N VAL A 1 2.82 18.09 -13.28
CA VAL A 1 3.41 19.40 -12.94
C VAL A 1 3.08 20.44 -14.01
N GLN A 2 3.28 20.14 -15.29
CA GLN A 2 3.06 21.12 -16.39
C GLN A 2 1.62 21.68 -16.48
N ARG A 3 0.61 20.97 -15.97
CA ARG A 3 -0.81 21.41 -15.98
C ARG A 3 -1.31 21.90 -14.61
N GLY A 4 -0.46 22.01 -13.60
CA GLY A 4 -0.81 22.45 -12.24
C GLY A 4 -1.88 21.59 -11.54
N ARG A 5 -1.99 20.30 -11.88
CA ARG A 5 -3.03 19.40 -11.35
C ARG A 5 -2.58 18.53 -10.19
N LEU A 6 -1.29 18.53 -9.89
CA LEU A 6 -0.72 17.62 -8.89
C LEU A 6 -1.36 17.83 -7.50
N ASP A 7 -1.63 19.07 -7.13
CA ASP A 7 -2.23 19.39 -5.83
C ASP A 7 -3.65 18.84 -5.64
N LYS A 8 -4.33 18.53 -6.76
CA LYS A 8 -5.69 18.01 -6.78
C LYS A 8 -5.79 16.57 -7.29
N THR A 9 -4.65 15.90 -7.44
CA THR A 9 -4.60 14.53 -7.99
C THR A 9 -3.69 13.69 -7.13
N LEU A 10 -4.23 12.74 -6.41
CA LEU A 10 -3.45 11.72 -5.72
C LEU A 10 -3.00 10.66 -6.72
N ILE A 11 -1.71 10.41 -6.78
CA ILE A 11 -1.09 9.38 -7.60
C ILE A 11 -0.54 8.30 -6.67
N LEU A 12 -0.97 7.06 -6.87
CA LEU A 12 -0.43 5.88 -6.21
C LEU A 12 0.15 4.94 -7.26
N VAL A 13 1.39 4.52 -7.06
CA VAL A 13 2.04 3.50 -7.90
C VAL A 13 2.48 2.36 -6.99
N MET A 14 1.92 1.18 -7.20
CA MET A 14 2.18 0.01 -6.39
C MET A 14 1.84 -1.27 -7.14
N GLY A 15 2.42 -2.39 -6.70
CA GLY A 15 1.90 -3.71 -7.05
C GLY A 15 0.95 -4.21 -5.95
N GLU A 16 0.21 -5.26 -6.23
CA GLU A 16 -0.66 -5.93 -5.27
C GLU A 16 0.13 -6.72 -4.21
N PHE A 17 1.35 -7.11 -4.54
CA PHE A 17 2.31 -7.83 -3.68
C PHE A 17 3.74 -7.54 -4.12
N GLY A 18 4.71 -7.96 -3.31
CA GLY A 18 6.12 -7.92 -3.65
C GLY A 18 6.59 -9.12 -4.46
N ARG A 19 7.90 -9.25 -4.59
CA ARG A 19 8.56 -10.38 -5.27
C ARG A 19 9.53 -11.05 -4.32
N THR A 20 9.69 -12.37 -4.49
CA THR A 20 10.62 -13.18 -3.66
C THR A 20 12.01 -12.55 -3.58
N PRO A 21 12.65 -12.54 -2.41
CA PRO A 21 13.95 -11.87 -2.22
C PRO A 21 15.08 -12.48 -3.06
N LYS A 22 14.92 -13.72 -3.48
CA LYS A 22 15.91 -14.42 -4.34
C LYS A 22 15.28 -14.80 -5.67
N ILE A 23 16.08 -14.77 -6.74
CA ILE A 23 15.75 -15.36 -8.03
C ILE A 23 15.68 -16.88 -7.85
N GLY A 24 14.74 -17.54 -8.51
CA GLY A 24 14.53 -18.99 -8.38
C GLY A 24 13.93 -19.43 -7.04
N GLN A 25 13.51 -18.50 -6.19
CA GLN A 25 12.74 -18.81 -4.99
C GLN A 25 11.26 -18.80 -5.32
N PHE A 26 10.59 -19.94 -5.14
CA PHE A 26 9.16 -20.10 -5.44
C PHE A 26 8.34 -20.25 -4.17
N THR A 27 7.13 -19.70 -4.20
CA THR A 27 6.11 -19.82 -3.16
C THR A 27 4.92 -20.65 -3.62
N SER A 28 4.87 -20.96 -4.93
CA SER A 28 3.84 -21.79 -5.54
C SER A 28 4.45 -22.98 -6.28
N ASN A 29 3.71 -24.09 -6.35
CA ASN A 29 4.17 -25.31 -7.02
C ASN A 29 4.09 -25.26 -8.56
N ASN A 30 3.76 -24.12 -9.15
CA ASN A 30 3.45 -24.00 -10.58
C ASN A 30 4.58 -23.42 -11.43
N THR A 31 5.77 -23.29 -10.92
CA THR A 31 6.87 -22.67 -11.66
C THR A 31 7.86 -23.73 -12.14
N THR A 32 8.14 -23.67 -13.44
CA THR A 32 9.08 -24.57 -14.13
C THR A 32 10.37 -23.85 -14.55
N ASP A 33 10.53 -22.57 -14.19
CA ASP A 33 11.62 -21.72 -14.65
C ASP A 33 12.28 -20.97 -13.49
N ASP A 34 13.57 -21.24 -13.28
CA ASP A 34 14.40 -20.65 -12.24
C ASP A 34 14.87 -19.22 -12.57
N SER A 35 14.40 -18.62 -13.67
CA SER A 35 14.89 -17.33 -14.18
C SER A 35 14.29 -16.10 -13.50
N GLY A 36 13.23 -16.24 -12.71
CA GLY A 36 12.42 -15.13 -12.20
C GLY A 36 12.28 -15.10 -10.68
N ARG A 37 11.37 -14.22 -10.24
CA ARG A 37 10.94 -14.08 -8.86
C ARG A 37 9.44 -14.30 -8.78
N ASP A 38 9.02 -15.06 -7.80
CA ASP A 38 7.61 -15.36 -7.54
C ASP A 38 6.94 -14.29 -6.65
N HIS A 39 5.66 -14.44 -6.37
CA HIS A 39 4.88 -13.56 -5.52
C HIS A 39 5.39 -13.57 -4.08
N TRP A 40 5.42 -12.38 -3.45
CA TRP A 40 5.87 -12.24 -2.07
C TRP A 40 5.00 -11.24 -1.32
N PRO A 41 4.00 -11.70 -0.53
CA PRO A 41 3.04 -10.79 0.09
C PRO A 41 3.58 -10.05 1.32
N TYR A 42 4.76 -10.43 1.81
CA TYR A 42 5.27 -9.95 3.09
C TYR A 42 5.97 -8.60 3.02
N CYS A 43 6.44 -8.18 1.85
CA CYS A 43 7.13 -6.90 1.69
C CYS A 43 7.02 -6.38 0.27
N PHE A 44 6.56 -5.15 0.13
CA PHE A 44 6.58 -4.42 -1.14
C PHE A 44 6.62 -2.92 -0.89
N SER A 45 6.94 -2.14 -1.91
CA SER A 45 6.99 -0.68 -1.84
C SER A 45 5.85 -0.08 -2.64
N ALA A 46 5.37 1.08 -2.20
CA ALA A 46 4.44 1.93 -2.91
C ALA A 46 5.01 3.33 -3.05
N LEU A 47 4.61 4.05 -4.09
CA LEU A 47 4.91 5.46 -4.27
C LEU A 47 3.60 6.24 -4.20
N ALA A 48 3.61 7.34 -3.45
CA ALA A 48 2.50 8.27 -3.35
C ALA A 48 2.98 9.67 -3.73
N ALA A 49 2.17 10.41 -4.48
CA ALA A 49 2.48 11.79 -4.85
C ALA A 49 1.20 12.60 -5.10
N GLY A 50 1.26 13.89 -4.82
CA GLY A 50 0.15 14.81 -5.06
C GLY A 50 -1.04 14.65 -4.14
N GLY A 51 -2.13 15.41 -4.42
CA GLY A 51 -3.37 15.36 -3.66
C GLY A 51 -3.25 15.77 -2.18
N GLY A 52 -2.22 16.56 -1.83
CA GLY A 52 -1.93 16.96 -0.45
C GLY A 52 -0.96 16.04 0.30
N VAL A 53 -0.50 14.95 -0.32
CA VAL A 53 0.52 14.08 0.28
C VAL A 53 1.87 14.79 0.35
N GLN A 54 2.51 14.76 1.52
CA GLN A 54 3.87 15.27 1.71
C GLN A 54 4.89 14.36 1.01
N GLY A 55 5.46 14.85 -0.09
CA GLY A 55 6.46 14.14 -0.87
C GLY A 55 7.90 14.34 -0.39
N GLY A 56 8.84 13.69 -1.08
CA GLY A 56 10.28 13.87 -0.84
C GLY A 56 10.83 13.08 0.34
N GLN A 57 10.08 12.11 0.86
CA GLN A 57 10.49 11.29 2.00
C GLN A 57 10.29 9.80 1.73
N VAL A 58 10.94 8.99 2.52
CA VAL A 58 10.76 7.53 2.55
C VAL A 58 10.23 7.16 3.93
N VAL A 59 9.14 6.40 3.98
CA VAL A 59 8.51 5.93 5.22
C VAL A 59 8.65 4.42 5.31
N GLY A 60 9.32 3.96 6.35
CA GLY A 60 9.62 2.56 6.56
C GLY A 60 10.85 2.06 5.80
N ALA A 61 11.33 0.91 6.22
CA ALA A 61 12.43 0.20 5.56
C ALA A 61 12.25 -1.30 5.63
N SER A 62 12.71 -1.99 4.61
CA SER A 62 12.82 -3.44 4.61
C SER A 62 14.13 -3.91 5.27
N ASP A 63 14.23 -5.21 5.50
CA ASP A 63 15.50 -5.86 5.76
C ASP A 63 16.44 -5.76 4.54
N ARG A 64 17.69 -6.20 4.73
CA ARG A 64 18.73 -6.12 3.70
C ARG A 64 18.40 -6.86 2.41
N THR A 65 17.50 -7.81 2.44
CA THR A 65 17.12 -8.65 1.30
C THR A 65 15.78 -8.22 0.67
N GLY A 66 15.07 -7.27 1.28
CA GLY A 66 13.73 -6.88 0.85
C GLY A 66 12.67 -7.93 1.16
N ALA A 67 12.95 -8.86 2.09
CA ALA A 67 12.05 -9.95 2.41
C ALA A 67 10.92 -9.53 3.35
N TYR A 68 11.24 -8.74 4.38
CA TYR A 68 10.28 -8.32 5.40
C TYR A 68 10.47 -6.85 5.78
N PRO A 69 9.40 -6.15 6.18
CA PRO A 69 9.53 -4.84 6.80
C PRO A 69 10.34 -4.95 8.09
N ARG A 70 11.29 -4.04 8.30
CA ARG A 70 12.13 -3.98 9.49
C ARG A 70 11.82 -2.76 10.35
N GLU A 71 11.62 -1.62 9.72
CA GLU A 71 11.39 -0.36 10.41
C GLU A 71 10.08 0.25 9.93
N ARG A 72 9.29 0.80 10.86
CA ARG A 72 8.01 1.46 10.53
C ARG A 72 7.18 0.63 9.54
N ALA A 73 6.93 -0.63 9.87
CA ALA A 73 6.10 -1.50 9.04
C ALA A 73 4.72 -0.85 8.81
N LEU A 74 4.32 -0.80 7.53
CA LEU A 74 3.02 -0.28 7.09
C LEU A 74 2.22 -1.43 6.49
N HIS A 75 0.93 -1.36 6.65
CA HIS A 75 0.01 -2.29 6.02
C HIS A 75 -0.71 -1.60 4.84
N ALA A 76 -1.13 -2.35 3.83
CA ALA A 76 -1.95 -1.81 2.74
C ALA A 76 -3.17 -1.03 3.23
N ARG A 77 -3.75 -1.43 4.36
CA ARG A 77 -4.89 -0.72 4.99
C ARG A 77 -4.53 0.69 5.47
N ASP A 78 -3.28 0.92 5.89
CA ASP A 78 -2.82 2.26 6.30
C ASP A 78 -2.71 3.17 5.07
N LEU A 79 -2.26 2.62 3.94
CA LEU A 79 -2.27 3.34 2.67
C LEU A 79 -3.68 3.68 2.22
N PHE A 80 -4.64 2.75 2.31
CA PHE A 80 -6.04 3.03 2.00
C PHE A 80 -6.67 4.03 2.96
N ALA A 81 -6.36 3.97 4.26
CA ALA A 81 -6.83 4.96 5.22
C ALA A 81 -6.28 6.36 4.88
N THR A 82 -5.01 6.45 4.48
CA THR A 82 -4.37 7.69 4.01
C THR A 82 -5.07 8.22 2.75
N MET A 83 -5.30 7.35 1.78
CA MET A 83 -6.02 7.70 0.54
C MET A 83 -7.41 8.27 0.82
N TYR A 84 -8.20 7.60 1.63
CA TYR A 84 -9.52 8.09 2.03
C TYR A 84 -9.45 9.41 2.77
N HIS A 85 -8.49 9.57 3.70
CA HIS A 85 -8.27 10.80 4.43
C HIS A 85 -8.00 11.99 3.49
N VAL A 86 -7.05 11.82 2.57
CA VAL A 86 -6.68 12.84 1.58
C VAL A 86 -7.85 13.21 0.65
N LEU A 87 -8.69 12.25 0.30
CA LEU A 87 -9.90 12.46 -0.49
C LEU A 87 -11.08 13.04 0.31
N GLY A 88 -10.92 13.28 1.61
CA GLY A 88 -12.00 13.79 2.48
C GLY A 88 -13.09 12.75 2.80
N ILE A 89 -12.80 11.48 2.60
CA ILE A 89 -13.74 10.38 2.87
C ILE A 89 -13.51 9.85 4.28
N ASN A 90 -14.58 9.82 5.08
CA ASN A 90 -14.50 9.19 6.40
C ASN A 90 -14.46 7.67 6.28
N TYR A 91 -13.25 7.11 6.31
CA TYR A 91 -13.01 5.67 6.21
C TYR A 91 -13.57 4.84 7.37
N ARG A 92 -14.00 5.48 8.47
CA ARG A 92 -14.66 4.84 9.62
C ARG A 92 -16.18 4.73 9.44
N THR A 93 -16.72 5.24 8.35
CA THR A 93 -18.16 5.13 8.03
C THR A 93 -18.58 3.67 7.98
N ILE A 94 -19.72 3.37 8.58
CA ILE A 94 -20.32 2.04 8.59
C ILE A 94 -21.51 2.05 7.64
N PHE A 95 -21.53 1.12 6.71
CA PHE A 95 -22.69 0.77 5.90
C PHE A 95 -23.39 -0.46 6.49
N HIS A 96 -24.60 -0.69 6.07
CA HIS A 96 -25.33 -1.90 6.43
C HIS A 96 -25.60 -2.72 5.17
N ASP A 97 -25.35 -4.02 5.23
CA ASP A 97 -25.70 -4.91 4.14
C ASP A 97 -27.22 -5.16 4.08
N ARG A 98 -27.67 -5.98 3.13
CA ARG A 98 -29.08 -6.31 2.96
C ARG A 98 -29.70 -7.03 4.16
N GLN A 99 -28.87 -7.64 5.02
CA GLN A 99 -29.28 -8.30 6.26
C GLN A 99 -29.16 -7.39 7.49
N GLY A 100 -28.85 -6.10 7.30
CA GLY A 100 -28.68 -5.12 8.39
C GLY A 100 -27.35 -5.26 9.15
N ARG A 101 -26.38 -6.03 8.68
CA ARG A 101 -25.09 -6.21 9.37
C ARG A 101 -24.19 -5.01 9.08
N PRO A 102 -23.53 -4.44 10.10
CA PRO A 102 -22.63 -3.31 9.92
C PRO A 102 -21.36 -3.72 9.16
N ILE A 103 -21.06 -3.00 8.11
CA ILE A 103 -19.86 -3.18 7.28
C ILE A 103 -19.11 -1.84 7.24
N PRO A 104 -17.90 -1.73 7.84
CA PRO A 104 -17.10 -0.51 7.74
C PRO A 104 -16.53 -0.35 6.33
N VAL A 105 -16.35 0.88 5.87
CA VAL A 105 -15.65 1.21 4.61
C VAL A 105 -14.25 0.62 4.61
N LEU A 106 -13.55 0.75 5.73
CA LEU A 106 -12.25 0.14 5.95
C LEU A 106 -12.24 -0.48 7.35
N LYS A 107 -12.02 -1.78 7.43
CA LYS A 107 -12.13 -2.52 8.68
C LYS A 107 -11.06 -2.11 9.69
N ASP A 108 -9.84 -1.89 9.26
CA ASP A 108 -8.68 -1.53 10.07
C ASP A 108 -7.80 -0.56 9.27
N GLY A 109 -6.72 -0.09 9.87
CA GLY A 109 -5.76 0.81 9.26
C GLY A 109 -5.88 2.23 9.81
N MET A 110 -4.76 2.92 9.79
CA MET A 110 -4.64 4.31 10.21
C MET A 110 -3.92 5.11 9.14
N PRO A 111 -4.30 6.37 8.91
CA PRO A 111 -3.56 7.23 8.00
C PRO A 111 -2.08 7.31 8.40
N ILE A 112 -1.22 7.28 7.41
CA ILE A 112 0.24 7.40 7.57
C ILE A 112 0.54 8.86 7.84
N ALA A 113 0.77 9.19 9.11
CA ALA A 113 0.91 10.58 9.56
C ALA A 113 2.07 11.31 8.87
N GLU A 114 3.13 10.60 8.52
CA GLU A 114 4.29 11.13 7.82
C GLU A 114 3.96 11.64 6.39
N LEU A 115 2.84 11.20 5.84
CA LEU A 115 2.39 11.59 4.50
C LEU A 115 1.33 12.71 4.49
N LEU A 116 0.89 13.18 5.66
CA LEU A 116 -0.21 14.14 5.80
C LEU A 116 0.22 15.56 6.20
#